data_5b20d252bc131d782c24d969caa22f12
#
_entry.id   5b20d252bc131d782c24d969caa22f12
#
_cell.length_a   1.000
_cell.length_b   1.000
_cell.length_c   1.000
_cell.angle_alpha   90.00
_cell.angle_beta   90.00
_cell.angle_gamma   90.00
#
_symmetry.space_group_name_H-M   'P 1'
#
loop_
_entity.id
_entity.type
_entity.pdbx_description
1 polymer ?
#
loop_
_entity_poly.entity_id
_entity_poly.type
_entity_poly.pdbx_seq_one_letter_code
_entity_poly.pdbx_strand_id
1 'polypeptide(L)'
;MNQNRIEPDSRTNIEELIRKGTLRLREAAAGRDFYQAVPEQPPCGDTLQWYWKNFGRIINSDCAKMAYLNRGYIPQDPDSVERFHLLANQLTVRLIRTMLFDRIRPEEYVIFMAGGNGSGKSTFCDGIRHDLHHAWVIDAPLDSCQAAREILNHLYSRGLRAVIIQILRSPEEAWHNGVLKYAAHGSHCTPRIFLNAPMPLWTVISAVCRKN
;
A
#
# COMPACT_ATOMS: atom_id res chain seq x y z
N MET A 1 -19.50 18.63 -20.83
CA MET A 1 -18.93 17.32 -20.51
C MET A 1 -17.47 17.33 -20.97
N ASN A 2 -16.53 17.69 -20.09
CA ASN A 2 -15.12 17.62 -20.38
C ASN A 2 -14.68 16.14 -20.20
N GLN A 3 -14.46 15.46 -21.30
CA GLN A 3 -13.74 14.20 -21.29
C GLN A 3 -12.32 14.52 -20.81
N ASN A 4 -12.00 14.17 -19.55
CA ASN A 4 -10.64 14.17 -19.03
C ASN A 4 -9.81 13.18 -19.85
N ARG A 5 -9.29 13.61 -20.98
CA ARG A 5 -8.23 12.89 -21.70
C ARG A 5 -7.04 12.86 -20.77
N ILE A 6 -6.67 11.66 -20.35
CA ILE A 6 -5.40 11.41 -19.67
C ILE A 6 -4.33 11.91 -20.64
N GLU A 7 -3.53 12.88 -20.22
CA GLU A 7 -2.43 13.35 -21.04
C GLU A 7 -1.51 12.17 -21.39
N PRO A 8 -0.99 12.07 -22.63
CA PRO A 8 -0.18 10.94 -23.08
C PRO A 8 0.97 10.60 -22.13
N ASP A 9 1.61 11.62 -21.55
CA ASP A 9 2.75 11.48 -20.65
C ASP A 9 2.40 10.72 -19.35
N SER A 10 1.24 10.96 -18.76
CA SER A 10 0.83 10.26 -17.53
C SER A 10 0.42 8.81 -17.76
N ARG A 11 -0.10 8.48 -18.96
CA ARG A 11 -0.44 7.09 -19.32
C ARG A 11 0.82 6.25 -19.51
N THR A 12 1.80 6.79 -20.21
CA THR A 12 3.12 6.18 -20.40
C THR A 12 3.81 5.91 -19.06
N ASN A 13 3.70 6.83 -18.09
CA ASN A 13 4.27 6.67 -16.76
C ASN A 13 3.59 5.52 -15.99
N ILE A 14 2.26 5.40 -16.03
CA ILE A 14 1.53 4.31 -15.36
C ILE A 14 1.90 2.94 -15.95
N GLU A 15 1.97 2.83 -17.28
CA GLU A 15 2.36 1.61 -17.98
C GLU A 15 3.79 1.17 -17.59
N GLU A 16 4.71 2.11 -17.49
CA GLU A 16 6.08 1.85 -17.08
C GLU A 16 6.15 1.39 -15.61
N LEU A 17 5.39 1.99 -14.71
CA LEU A 17 5.28 1.53 -13.32
C LEU A 17 4.73 0.11 -13.23
N ILE A 18 3.69 -0.21 -14.01
CA ILE A 18 3.14 -1.56 -14.07
C ILE A 18 4.18 -2.56 -14.57
N ARG A 19 4.94 -2.21 -15.62
CA ARG A 19 6.01 -3.04 -16.16
C ARG A 19 7.09 -3.33 -15.11
N LYS A 20 7.59 -2.31 -14.42
CA LYS A 20 8.63 -2.42 -13.37
C LYS A 20 8.14 -3.26 -12.19
N GLY A 21 6.96 -2.98 -11.67
CA GLY A 21 6.38 -3.75 -10.57
C GLY A 21 6.15 -5.22 -10.95
N THR A 22 5.70 -5.50 -12.18
CA THR A 22 5.53 -6.86 -12.70
C THR A 22 6.86 -7.60 -12.84
N LEU A 23 7.90 -6.92 -13.31
CA LEU A 23 9.25 -7.49 -13.39
C LEU A 23 9.73 -7.91 -11.99
N ARG A 24 9.55 -7.05 -11.00
CA ARG A 24 9.89 -7.33 -9.61
C ARG A 24 9.17 -8.54 -9.04
N LEU A 25 7.87 -8.70 -9.35
CA LEU A 25 7.12 -9.89 -8.96
C LEU A 25 7.69 -11.17 -9.56
N ARG A 26 8.10 -11.14 -10.83
CA ARG A 26 8.72 -12.31 -11.50
C ARG A 26 10.09 -12.65 -10.90
N GLU A 27 10.88 -11.65 -10.57
CA GLU A 27 12.16 -11.84 -9.91
C GLU A 27 12.02 -12.45 -8.52
N ALA A 28 11.05 -12.00 -7.73
CA ALA A 28 10.73 -12.57 -6.43
C ALA A 28 10.29 -14.04 -6.52
N ALA A 29 9.44 -14.36 -7.50
CA ALA A 29 9.02 -15.73 -7.74
C ALA A 29 10.19 -16.65 -8.14
N ALA A 30 11.27 -16.11 -8.71
CA ALA A 30 12.49 -16.84 -9.03
C ALA A 30 13.46 -17.03 -7.84
N GLY A 31 13.01 -16.73 -6.60
CA GLY A 31 13.80 -16.96 -5.37
C GLY A 31 14.91 -15.94 -5.13
N ARG A 32 14.87 -14.78 -5.80
CA ARG A 32 15.80 -13.70 -5.50
C ARG A 32 15.32 -12.98 -4.24
N ASP A 33 16.13 -13.08 -3.19
CA ASP A 33 15.83 -12.51 -1.88
C ASP A 33 15.61 -11.00 -1.93
N PHE A 34 14.54 -10.58 -1.26
CA PHE A 34 14.17 -9.19 -1.10
C PHE A 34 14.28 -8.80 0.36
N TYR A 35 15.46 -8.34 0.72
CA TYR A 35 15.67 -7.72 2.01
C TYR A 35 15.15 -6.28 1.95
N GLN A 36 13.98 -6.00 2.53
CA GLN A 36 13.70 -4.64 2.94
C GLN A 36 14.66 -4.31 4.07
N ALA A 37 15.59 -3.42 3.83
CA ALA A 37 16.46 -2.90 4.90
C ALA A 37 15.54 -2.42 6.04
N VAL A 38 15.78 -2.94 7.25
CA VAL A 38 15.09 -2.44 8.44
C VAL A 38 15.47 -0.97 8.56
N PRO A 39 14.50 -0.04 8.54
CA PRO A 39 14.82 1.38 8.62
C PRO A 39 15.51 1.69 9.94
N GLU A 40 16.35 2.71 9.93
CA GLU A 40 16.94 3.25 11.17
C GLU A 40 15.82 3.51 12.20
N GLN A 41 16.10 3.21 13.46
CA GLN A 41 15.14 3.41 14.53
C GLN A 41 14.56 4.83 14.49
N PRO A 42 13.23 4.98 14.61
CA PRO A 42 12.63 6.30 14.54
C PRO A 42 13.16 7.15 15.69
N PRO A 43 13.61 8.37 15.43
CA PRO A 43 13.99 9.29 16.49
C PRO A 43 12.79 9.57 17.40
N CYS A 44 13.07 9.90 18.67
CA CYS A 44 12.05 10.46 19.56
C CYS A 44 11.62 11.82 19.02
N GLY A 45 10.67 11.85 18.09
CA GLY A 45 10.26 13.08 17.40
C GLY A 45 9.12 12.88 16.41
N ASP A 46 9.14 13.64 15.32
CA ASP A 46 8.07 13.64 14.31
C ASP A 46 8.02 12.32 13.53
N THR A 47 7.09 11.47 13.92
CA THR A 47 6.84 10.16 13.31
C THR A 47 6.45 10.27 11.83
N LEU A 48 5.74 11.34 11.45
CA LEU A 48 5.33 11.55 10.05
C LEU A 48 6.53 11.89 9.19
N GLN A 49 7.39 12.81 9.64
CA GLN A 49 8.60 13.16 8.90
C GLN A 49 9.55 11.97 8.76
N TRP A 50 9.73 11.20 9.84
CA TRP A 50 10.50 9.97 9.78
C TRP A 50 9.93 8.98 8.76
N TYR A 51 8.60 8.79 8.73
CA TYR A 51 7.95 7.90 7.77
C TYR A 51 8.25 8.31 6.33
N TRP A 52 8.05 9.58 6.01
CA TRP A 52 8.29 10.10 4.67
C TRP A 52 9.76 9.97 4.22
N LYS A 53 10.68 10.14 5.16
CA LYS A 53 12.11 9.95 4.89
C LYS A 53 12.45 8.51 4.53
N ASN A 54 11.83 7.52 5.19
CA ASN A 54 12.19 6.11 5.04
C ASN A 54 11.36 5.39 3.97
N PHE A 55 10.11 5.75 3.78
CA PHE A 55 9.18 5.05 2.89
C PHE A 55 8.70 5.90 1.70
N GLY A 56 9.06 7.16 1.66
CA GLY A 56 8.75 8.06 0.55
C GLY A 56 7.26 8.20 0.30
N ARG A 57 6.85 7.91 -0.93
CA ARG A 57 5.48 8.10 -1.42
C ARG A 57 4.59 6.84 -1.29
N ILE A 58 5.05 5.81 -0.61
CA ILE A 58 4.29 4.58 -0.37
C ILE A 58 3.73 4.60 1.05
N ILE A 59 2.42 4.56 1.18
CA ILE A 59 1.72 4.47 2.46
C ILE A 59 1.24 3.03 2.65
N ASN A 60 1.83 2.35 3.63
CA ASN A 60 1.58 0.95 3.93
C ASN A 60 1.50 0.74 5.45
N SER A 61 0.54 -0.04 5.93
CA SER A 61 0.33 -0.27 7.36
C SER A 61 1.44 -1.11 8.00
N ASP A 62 2.06 -2.02 7.27
CA ASP A 62 3.21 -2.78 7.79
C ASP A 62 4.44 -1.87 7.95
N CYS A 63 4.68 -0.96 6.99
CA CYS A 63 5.70 0.07 7.13
C CYS A 63 5.42 1.02 8.31
N ALA A 64 4.14 1.33 8.56
CA ALA A 64 3.76 2.18 9.68
C ALA A 64 4.07 1.54 11.04
N LYS A 65 4.04 0.20 11.18
CA LYS A 65 4.46 -0.50 12.39
C LYS A 65 5.93 -0.23 12.73
N MET A 66 6.80 -0.07 11.73
CA MET A 66 8.23 0.20 11.94
C MET A 66 8.48 1.51 12.69
N ALA A 67 7.56 2.46 12.67
CA ALA A 67 7.64 3.69 13.46
C ALA A 67 7.58 3.44 14.98
N TYR A 68 7.26 2.23 15.41
CA TYR A 68 7.12 1.86 16.81
C TYR A 68 8.25 0.96 17.32
N LEU A 69 9.32 0.74 16.56
CA LEU A 69 10.48 -0.07 16.98
C LEU A 69 11.02 0.40 18.34
N ASN A 70 11.19 1.71 18.55
CA ASN A 70 11.64 2.28 19.84
C ASN A 70 10.60 2.18 20.96
N ARG A 71 9.38 1.74 20.66
CA ARG A 71 8.30 1.56 21.64
C ARG A 71 7.99 0.09 21.89
N GLY A 72 8.92 -0.81 21.52
CA GLY A 72 8.82 -2.24 21.75
C GLY A 72 8.09 -3.02 20.66
N TYR A 73 7.94 -2.46 19.47
CA TYR A 73 7.51 -3.25 18.31
C TYR A 73 8.61 -4.22 17.91
N ILE A 74 8.27 -5.50 17.82
CA ILE A 74 9.16 -6.59 17.41
C ILE A 74 8.57 -7.23 16.16
N PRO A 75 9.13 -7.01 14.95
CA PRO A 75 8.54 -7.48 13.69
C PRO A 75 8.33 -8.99 13.61
N GLN A 76 9.17 -9.81 14.27
CA GLN A 76 9.14 -11.27 14.26
C GLN A 76 8.21 -11.86 15.34
N ASP A 77 7.68 -11.03 16.24
CA ASP A 77 6.80 -11.47 17.31
C ASP A 77 5.32 -11.23 16.92
N PRO A 78 4.51 -12.29 16.72
CA PRO A 78 3.10 -12.18 16.37
C PRO A 78 2.28 -11.34 17.34
N ASP A 79 2.53 -11.49 18.66
CA ASP A 79 1.81 -10.74 19.69
C ASP A 79 2.15 -9.26 19.62
N SER A 80 3.41 -8.94 19.33
CA SER A 80 3.84 -7.56 19.06
C SER A 80 3.17 -6.99 17.82
N VAL A 81 3.12 -7.76 16.73
CA VAL A 81 2.48 -7.34 15.47
C VAL A 81 1.00 -7.01 15.70
N GLU A 82 0.28 -7.83 16.45
CA GLU A 82 -1.13 -7.61 16.77
C GLU A 82 -1.32 -6.40 17.68
N ARG A 83 -0.52 -6.28 18.75
CA ARG A 83 -0.55 -5.16 19.70
C ARG A 83 -0.38 -3.80 19.03
N PHE A 84 0.51 -3.71 18.06
CA PHE A 84 0.80 -2.47 17.34
C PHE A 84 -0.07 -2.23 16.11
N HIS A 85 -0.96 -3.17 15.76
CA HIS A 85 -1.80 -3.07 14.56
C HIS A 85 -2.70 -1.83 14.57
N LEU A 86 -3.40 -1.58 15.69
CA LEU A 86 -4.27 -0.41 15.81
C LEU A 86 -3.50 0.91 15.70
N LEU A 87 -2.35 1.01 16.35
CA LEU A 87 -1.50 2.21 16.31
C LEU A 87 -0.97 2.46 14.89
N ALA A 88 -0.57 1.40 14.20
CA ALA A 88 -0.11 1.49 12.81
C ALA A 88 -1.24 1.95 11.88
N ASN A 89 -2.46 1.44 12.05
CA ASN A 89 -3.62 1.89 11.28
C ASN A 89 -3.95 3.36 11.53
N GLN A 90 -3.91 3.82 12.78
CA GLN A 90 -4.08 5.24 13.09
C GLN A 90 -3.01 6.12 12.42
N LEU A 91 -1.75 5.68 12.46
CA LEU A 91 -0.67 6.37 11.76
C LEU A 91 -0.90 6.38 10.25
N THR A 92 -1.32 5.25 9.66
CA THR A 92 -1.64 5.14 8.24
C THR A 92 -2.75 6.11 7.83
N VAL A 93 -3.81 6.24 8.61
CA VAL A 93 -4.88 7.23 8.36
C VAL A 93 -4.34 8.66 8.42
N ARG A 94 -3.46 8.98 9.37
CA ARG A 94 -2.81 10.30 9.44
C ARG A 94 -1.93 10.55 8.23
N LEU A 95 -1.15 9.56 7.78
CA LEU A 95 -0.31 9.65 6.59
C LEU A 95 -1.15 9.91 5.33
N ILE A 96 -2.26 9.18 5.14
CA ILE A 96 -3.19 9.40 4.03
C ILE A 96 -3.75 10.83 4.08
N ARG A 97 -4.21 11.29 5.23
CA ARG A 97 -4.71 12.66 5.38
C ARG A 97 -3.64 13.71 5.06
N THR A 98 -2.44 13.57 5.65
CA THR A 98 -1.33 14.50 5.36
C THR A 98 -0.97 14.49 3.87
N MET A 99 -0.95 13.31 3.22
CA MET A 99 -0.73 13.23 1.79
C MET A 99 -1.82 13.98 1.02
N LEU A 100 -3.10 13.72 1.31
CA LEU A 100 -4.23 14.30 0.59
C LEU A 100 -4.33 15.83 0.75
N PHE A 101 -4.04 16.37 1.94
CA PHE A 101 -4.26 17.80 2.22
C PHE A 101 -3.01 18.64 2.00
N ASP A 102 -1.82 18.11 2.33
CA ASP A 102 -0.62 18.92 2.46
C ASP A 102 0.46 18.61 1.42
N ARG A 103 0.43 17.43 0.77
CA ARG A 103 1.55 16.98 -0.04
C ARG A 103 1.26 16.72 -1.50
N ILE A 104 0.07 16.21 -1.83
CA ILE A 104 -0.26 15.86 -3.22
C ILE A 104 -0.49 17.11 -4.06
N ARG A 105 0.13 17.15 -5.23
CA ARG A 105 0.03 18.25 -6.20
C ARG A 105 -1.05 17.96 -7.25
N PRO A 106 -1.58 18.97 -7.92
CA PRO A 106 -2.64 18.79 -8.93
C PRO A 106 -2.27 17.88 -10.10
N GLU A 107 -0.99 17.85 -10.48
CA GLU A 107 -0.46 17.03 -11.58
C GLU A 107 -0.21 15.56 -11.18
N GLU A 108 -0.24 15.27 -9.88
CA GLU A 108 0.03 13.93 -9.36
C GLU A 108 -1.23 13.05 -9.33
N TYR A 109 -1.05 11.76 -9.11
CA TYR A 109 -2.14 10.80 -8.99
C TYR A 109 -1.89 9.82 -7.85
N VAL A 110 -2.96 9.14 -7.43
CA VAL A 110 -2.91 8.15 -6.34
C VAL A 110 -3.14 6.76 -6.89
N ILE A 111 -2.22 5.85 -6.61
CA ILE A 111 -2.34 4.43 -6.91
C ILE A 111 -2.87 3.73 -5.66
N PHE A 112 -4.00 3.05 -5.78
CA PHE A 112 -4.52 2.15 -4.77
C PHE A 112 -4.11 0.72 -5.11
N MET A 113 -3.40 0.07 -4.19
CA MET A 113 -3.05 -1.33 -4.34
C MET A 113 -4.19 -2.23 -3.87
N ALA A 114 -4.62 -3.15 -4.72
CA ALA A 114 -5.63 -4.15 -4.42
C ALA A 114 -5.08 -5.57 -4.55
N GLY A 115 -5.59 -6.49 -3.75
CA GLY A 115 -5.18 -7.89 -3.72
C GLY A 115 -5.16 -8.45 -2.30
N GLY A 116 -5.31 -9.76 -2.17
CA GLY A 116 -5.29 -10.46 -0.89
C GLY A 116 -3.91 -10.47 -0.21
N ASN A 117 -3.88 -10.98 1.01
CA ASN A 117 -2.62 -11.25 1.70
C ASN A 117 -1.79 -12.26 0.87
N GLY A 118 -0.47 -12.05 0.80
CA GLY A 118 0.42 -12.90 0.01
C GLY A 118 0.33 -12.71 -1.51
N SER A 119 -0.52 -11.82 -2.03
CA SER A 119 -0.63 -11.59 -3.49
C SER A 119 0.62 -10.94 -4.10
N GLY A 120 1.46 -10.27 -3.30
CA GLY A 120 2.69 -9.63 -3.76
C GLY A 120 2.62 -8.09 -3.90
N LYS A 121 1.60 -7.43 -3.32
CA LYS A 121 1.49 -5.96 -3.34
C LYS A 121 2.75 -5.24 -2.90
N SER A 122 3.29 -5.59 -1.74
CA SER A 122 4.51 -4.95 -1.22
C SER A 122 5.70 -5.18 -2.13
N THR A 123 5.83 -6.37 -2.74
CA THR A 123 6.87 -6.68 -3.71
C THR A 123 6.74 -5.84 -4.98
N PHE A 124 5.50 -5.65 -5.46
CA PHE A 124 5.22 -4.76 -6.58
C PHE A 124 5.61 -3.32 -6.24
N CYS A 125 5.18 -2.81 -5.09
CA CYS A 125 5.50 -1.46 -4.62
C CYS A 125 7.02 -1.24 -4.51
N ASP A 126 7.75 -2.25 -4.10
CA ASP A 126 9.21 -2.22 -4.00
C ASP A 126 9.87 -2.01 -5.38
N GLY A 127 9.32 -2.65 -6.42
CA GLY A 127 9.79 -2.50 -7.79
C GLY A 127 9.56 -1.11 -8.40
N ILE A 128 8.62 -0.33 -7.87
CA ILE A 128 8.29 1.00 -8.41
C ILE A 128 8.72 2.16 -7.49
N ARG A 129 9.23 1.86 -6.31
CA ARG A 129 9.53 2.82 -5.24
C ARG A 129 10.31 4.05 -5.70
N HIS A 130 11.32 3.85 -6.54
CA HIS A 130 12.22 4.90 -7.01
C HIS A 130 11.67 5.71 -8.19
N ASP A 131 10.55 5.28 -8.76
CA ASP A 131 9.95 5.89 -9.94
C ASP A 131 8.66 6.68 -9.63
N LEU A 132 8.31 6.83 -8.36
CA LEU A 132 7.10 7.51 -7.90
C LEU A 132 7.23 9.04 -7.92
N HIS A 133 7.70 9.61 -9.03
CA HIS A 133 7.91 11.07 -9.12
C HIS A 133 6.59 11.86 -9.15
N HIS A 134 5.56 11.29 -9.80
CA HIS A 134 4.23 11.90 -9.97
C HIS A 134 3.09 11.04 -9.38
N ALA A 135 3.43 10.06 -8.55
CA ALA A 135 2.46 9.14 -7.98
C ALA A 135 2.63 8.98 -6.47
N TRP A 136 1.51 8.75 -5.80
CA TRP A 136 1.44 8.28 -4.42
C TRP A 136 0.83 6.89 -4.42
N VAL A 137 1.31 6.01 -3.55
CA VAL A 137 0.79 4.64 -3.43
C VAL A 137 0.14 4.47 -2.06
N ILE A 138 -1.08 3.97 -2.05
CA ILE A 138 -1.78 3.54 -0.85
C ILE A 138 -1.92 2.01 -0.91
N ASP A 139 -1.11 1.31 -0.13
CA ASP A 139 -1.19 -0.13 0.13
C ASP A 139 -1.65 -0.34 1.58
N ALA A 140 -2.86 0.08 1.85
CA ALA A 140 -3.49 -0.06 3.15
C ALA A 140 -4.89 -0.65 2.99
N PRO A 141 -5.39 -1.43 3.96
CA PRO A 141 -6.77 -1.87 3.93
C PRO A 141 -7.67 -0.64 4.01
N LEU A 142 -8.50 -0.46 3.00
CA LEU A 142 -9.63 0.46 3.08
C LEU A 142 -10.78 -0.33 3.71
N ASP A 143 -10.83 -0.32 5.04
CA ASP A 143 -11.65 -1.23 5.85
C ASP A 143 -13.16 -1.04 5.65
N SER A 144 -13.57 0.02 4.96
CA SER A 144 -14.98 0.26 4.67
C SER A 144 -15.20 0.95 3.33
N CYS A 145 -16.33 0.65 2.71
CA CYS A 145 -16.79 1.37 1.51
C CYS A 145 -16.93 2.87 1.75
N GLN A 146 -17.25 3.28 2.97
CA GLN A 146 -17.38 4.69 3.33
C GLN A 146 -16.02 5.39 3.31
N ALA A 147 -15.00 4.84 3.95
CA ALA A 147 -13.65 5.42 3.95
C ALA A 147 -13.07 5.52 2.53
N ALA A 148 -13.23 4.48 1.73
CA ALA A 148 -12.83 4.50 0.32
C ALA A 148 -13.55 5.60 -0.46
N ARG A 149 -14.86 5.73 -0.27
CA ARG A 149 -15.68 6.77 -0.92
C ARG A 149 -15.24 8.17 -0.52
N GLU A 150 -14.98 8.41 0.75
CA GLU A 150 -14.54 9.71 1.25
C GLU A 150 -13.20 10.13 0.60
N ILE A 151 -12.25 9.20 0.52
CA ILE A 151 -10.96 9.45 -0.13
C ILE A 151 -11.14 9.72 -1.63
N LEU A 152 -11.91 8.89 -2.34
CA LEU A 152 -12.16 9.05 -3.77
C LEU A 152 -12.91 10.36 -4.08
N ASN A 153 -13.93 10.70 -3.28
CA ASN A 153 -14.65 11.98 -3.42
C ASN A 153 -13.72 13.18 -3.21
N HIS A 154 -12.82 13.10 -2.22
CA HIS A 154 -11.84 14.15 -1.99
C HIS A 154 -10.87 14.30 -3.17
N LEU A 155 -10.36 13.19 -3.70
CA LEU A 155 -9.50 13.23 -4.90
C LEU A 155 -10.26 13.82 -6.10
N TYR A 156 -11.49 13.35 -6.33
CA TYR A 156 -12.33 13.82 -7.43
C TYR A 156 -12.65 15.31 -7.32
N SER A 157 -13.03 15.80 -6.13
CA SER A 157 -13.35 17.22 -5.91
C SER A 157 -12.15 18.17 -6.16
N ARG A 158 -10.93 17.64 -6.07
CA ARG A 158 -9.69 18.36 -6.37
C ARG A 158 -9.18 18.15 -7.79
N GLY A 159 -9.92 17.42 -8.63
CA GLY A 159 -9.48 17.06 -9.99
C GLY A 159 -8.29 16.09 -10.02
N LEU A 160 -7.99 15.44 -8.90
CA LEU A 160 -6.90 14.47 -8.80
C LEU A 160 -7.31 13.13 -9.39
N ARG A 161 -6.34 12.42 -9.94
CA ARG A 161 -6.57 11.11 -10.57
C ARG A 161 -6.32 9.98 -9.59
N ALA A 162 -7.15 8.95 -9.67
CA ALA A 162 -6.98 7.70 -8.94
C ALA A 162 -6.77 6.54 -9.92
N VAL A 163 -5.83 5.66 -9.62
CA VAL A 163 -5.53 4.45 -10.37
C VAL A 163 -5.60 3.27 -9.41
N ILE A 164 -6.21 2.17 -9.83
CA ILE A 164 -6.26 0.94 -9.04
C ILE A 164 -5.41 -0.10 -9.73
N ILE A 165 -4.44 -0.62 -9.02
CA ILE A 165 -3.63 -1.75 -9.47
C ILE A 165 -3.98 -2.96 -8.62
N GLN A 166 -4.62 -3.95 -9.26
CA GLN A 166 -4.98 -5.20 -8.60
C GLN A 166 -3.99 -6.29 -8.96
N ILE A 167 -3.41 -6.91 -7.92
CA ILE A 167 -2.55 -8.07 -8.08
C ILE A 167 -3.36 -9.31 -7.78
N LEU A 168 -3.55 -10.13 -8.81
CA LEU A 168 -4.25 -11.41 -8.73
C LEU A 168 -3.22 -12.53 -8.61
N ARG A 169 -3.48 -13.45 -7.70
CA ARG A 169 -2.70 -14.65 -7.49
C ARG A 169 -3.62 -15.78 -7.04
N SER A 170 -3.27 -17.03 -7.37
CA SER A 170 -4.04 -18.17 -6.88
C SER A 170 -4.02 -18.20 -5.34
N PRO A 171 -5.08 -18.71 -4.68
CA PRO A 171 -5.11 -18.83 -3.22
C PRO A 171 -3.93 -19.63 -2.67
N GLU A 172 -3.52 -20.69 -3.37
CA GLU A 172 -2.41 -21.56 -2.98
C GLU A 172 -1.08 -20.82 -3.00
N GLU A 173 -0.80 -20.08 -4.09
CA GLU A 173 0.42 -19.27 -4.20
C GLU A 173 0.41 -18.13 -3.20
N ALA A 174 -0.73 -17.48 -3.00
CA ALA A 174 -0.87 -16.40 -2.03
C ALA A 174 -0.65 -16.89 -0.60
N TRP A 175 -1.19 -18.08 -0.26
CA TRP A 175 -0.95 -18.74 1.03
C TRP A 175 0.52 -19.07 1.22
N HIS A 176 1.14 -19.73 0.23
CA HIS A 176 2.56 -20.07 0.27
C HIS A 176 3.45 -18.85 0.50
N ASN A 177 3.20 -17.76 -0.22
CA ASN A 177 3.91 -16.50 -0.03
C ASN A 177 3.67 -15.87 1.34
N GLY A 178 2.45 -15.99 1.87
CA GLY A 178 2.11 -15.55 3.22
C GLY A 178 2.91 -16.28 4.29
N VAL A 179 3.04 -17.60 4.14
CA VAL A 179 3.85 -18.45 5.04
C VAL A 179 5.33 -18.10 4.94
N LEU A 180 5.88 -17.91 3.73
CA LEU A 180 7.27 -17.51 3.55
C LEU A 180 7.54 -16.12 4.15
N LYS A 181 6.63 -15.17 3.95
CA LYS A 181 6.73 -13.84 4.55
C LYS A 181 6.69 -13.90 6.07
N TYR A 182 5.85 -14.77 6.64
CA TYR A 182 5.80 -15.00 8.08
C TYR A 182 7.13 -15.56 8.61
N ALA A 183 7.67 -16.57 7.96
CA ALA A 183 8.95 -17.19 8.36
C ALA A 183 10.12 -16.19 8.29
N ALA A 184 10.11 -15.30 7.29
CA ALA A 184 11.19 -14.33 7.08
C ALA A 184 11.06 -13.07 7.94
N HIS A 185 9.86 -12.59 8.21
CA HIS A 185 9.60 -11.25 8.76
C HIS A 185 8.62 -11.22 9.94
N GLY A 186 8.11 -12.38 10.40
CA GLY A 186 7.13 -12.46 11.48
C GLY A 186 5.76 -11.84 11.18
N SER A 187 5.52 -11.40 9.93
CA SER A 187 4.25 -10.77 9.58
C SER A 187 3.13 -11.81 9.54
N HIS A 188 2.20 -11.69 10.47
CA HIS A 188 1.17 -12.67 10.76
C HIS A 188 0.21 -12.89 9.59
N CYS A 189 0.13 -14.11 9.08
CA CYS A 189 -0.94 -14.57 8.22
C CYS A 189 -1.49 -15.88 8.79
N THR A 190 -2.42 -15.80 9.74
CA THR A 190 -3.16 -17.00 10.15
C THR A 190 -4.12 -17.43 9.06
N PRO A 191 -4.49 -18.73 8.98
CA PRO A 191 -5.55 -19.19 8.07
C PRO A 191 -6.82 -18.35 8.21
N ARG A 192 -7.17 -17.93 9.43
CA ARG A 192 -8.33 -17.09 9.72
C ARG A 192 -8.20 -15.71 9.09
N ILE A 193 -7.04 -15.06 9.19
CA ILE A 193 -6.79 -13.75 8.56
C ILE A 193 -6.77 -13.89 7.04
N PHE A 194 -6.20 -14.98 6.52
CA PHE A 194 -6.15 -15.24 5.09
C PHE A 194 -7.55 -15.44 4.49
N LEU A 195 -8.40 -16.23 5.16
CA LEU A 195 -9.76 -16.53 4.70
C LEU A 195 -10.74 -15.38 4.92
N ASN A 196 -10.53 -14.56 5.96
CA ASN A 196 -11.33 -13.39 6.29
C ASN A 196 -10.72 -12.08 5.74
N ALA A 197 -9.77 -12.16 4.79
CA ALA A 197 -9.24 -10.97 4.16
C ALA A 197 -10.39 -10.08 3.65
N PRO A 198 -10.37 -8.78 3.92
CA PRO A 198 -11.45 -7.89 3.54
C PRO A 198 -11.73 -7.99 2.06
N MET A 199 -13.01 -7.85 1.70
CA MET A 199 -13.46 -7.92 0.31
C MET A 199 -12.53 -7.13 -0.60
N PRO A 200 -12.19 -7.67 -1.77
CA PRO A 200 -11.27 -6.99 -2.68
C PRO A 200 -11.71 -5.55 -2.92
N LEU A 201 -10.78 -4.62 -2.92
CA LEU A 201 -11.04 -3.19 -3.13
C LEU A 201 -11.91 -2.91 -4.37
N TRP A 202 -11.82 -3.78 -5.40
CA TRP A 202 -12.67 -3.68 -6.59
C TRP A 202 -14.17 -3.84 -6.28
N THR A 203 -14.55 -4.65 -5.29
CA THR A 203 -15.95 -4.80 -4.86
C THR A 203 -16.46 -3.51 -4.25
N VAL A 204 -15.61 -2.85 -3.46
CA VAL A 204 -15.89 -1.54 -2.88
C VAL A 204 -16.02 -0.48 -3.96
N ILE A 205 -15.11 -0.47 -4.91
CA ILE A 205 -15.07 0.51 -6.01
C ILE A 205 -16.21 0.29 -7.01
N SER A 206 -16.48 -0.97 -7.38
CA SER A 206 -17.61 -1.25 -8.25
C SER A 206 -18.96 -0.88 -7.61
N ALA A 207 -19.08 -0.97 -6.28
CA ALA A 207 -20.24 -0.50 -5.56
C ALA A 207 -20.36 1.04 -5.52
N VAL A 208 -19.22 1.74 -5.57
CA VAL A 208 -19.16 3.22 -5.65
C VAL A 208 -19.48 3.69 -7.07
N CYS A 209 -18.90 3.04 -8.10
CA CYS A 209 -19.07 3.44 -9.50
C CYS A 209 -20.45 3.11 -10.09
N ARG A 210 -21.18 2.13 -9.54
CA ARG A 210 -22.56 1.78 -10.01
C ARG A 210 -23.65 2.75 -9.58
N LYS A 211 -23.35 3.73 -8.74
CA LYS A 211 -24.34 4.69 -8.20
C LYS A 211 -24.23 6.08 -8.79
N ASN A 212 -23.33 6.28 -9.76
CA ASN A 212 -23.19 7.48 -10.58
C ASN A 212 -23.47 7.13 -12.06
#